data_99fbf83ec45fd732aba7b77e85fe638f
#
_entry.id   99fbf83ec45fd732aba7b77e85fe638f
#
_cell.length_a   1.000
_cell.length_b   1.000
_cell.length_c   1.000
_cell.angle_alpha   90.00
_cell.angle_beta   90.00
_cell.angle_gamma   90.00
#
_symmetry.space_group_name_H-M   'P 1'
#
loop_
_entity.id
_entity.type
_entity.pdbx_description
1 polymer ?
#
loop_
_entity_poly.entity_id
_entity_poly.type
_entity_poly.pdbx_seq_one_letter_code
_entity_poly.pdbx_strand_id
1 'polypeptide(L)'
;VVASGSTRFQYIGELCRYLLNAPAHPKERAHGIRIACGNGLRPDIWEPFRERFGIGHVREFYAATEGNAVLFNFDDTCGAVGRVPGWARSIFPVTTIRFDVAREAPVRGADGLCIECAPGEVGELVSRIVVDPLKPSQRFDGYADRLETEKKVLRDVLVPGDLWFRSGDLMRRDRRGYFYF
;
A
#
# COMPACT_ATOMS: atom_id res chain seq x y z
N VAL A 1 -15.26 -14.66 17.71
CA VAL A 1 -15.34 -13.18 17.74
C VAL A 1 -16.39 -12.72 18.76
N VAL A 2 -17.65 -13.18 18.67
CA VAL A 2 -18.70 -12.78 19.62
C VAL A 2 -18.31 -13.16 21.07
N ALA A 3 -17.92 -14.41 21.30
CA ALA A 3 -17.55 -14.90 22.62
C ALA A 3 -16.28 -14.26 23.22
N SER A 4 -15.38 -13.73 22.38
CA SER A 4 -14.12 -13.12 22.83
C SER A 4 -14.27 -11.63 23.18
N GLY A 5 -15.41 -10.99 22.93
CA GLY A 5 -15.61 -9.55 23.14
C GLY A 5 -14.67 -8.68 22.29
N SER A 6 -14.12 -9.19 21.18
CA SER A 6 -13.18 -8.48 20.32
C SER A 6 -13.80 -7.22 19.73
N THR A 7 -13.07 -6.11 19.78
CA THR A 7 -13.48 -4.80 19.23
C THR A 7 -12.79 -4.44 17.92
N ARG A 8 -11.79 -5.24 17.51
CA ARG A 8 -11.03 -5.09 16.27
C ARG A 8 -10.93 -6.44 15.56
N PHE A 9 -10.89 -6.39 14.25
CA PHE A 9 -10.77 -7.55 13.39
C PHE A 9 -9.65 -7.29 12.38
N GLN A 10 -8.63 -8.15 12.40
CA GLN A 10 -7.59 -8.11 11.38
C GLN A 10 -7.94 -9.12 10.28
N TYR A 11 -7.78 -8.71 9.03
CA TYR A 11 -8.14 -9.52 7.87
C TYR A 11 -7.08 -9.47 6.78
N ILE A 12 -7.19 -10.46 5.89
CA ILE A 12 -6.70 -10.43 4.51
C ILE A 12 -7.95 -10.42 3.63
N GLY A 13 -7.98 -9.63 2.57
CA GLY A 13 -9.20 -9.34 1.81
C GLY A 13 -9.95 -10.56 1.31
N GLU A 14 -9.24 -11.63 0.95
CA GLU A 14 -9.85 -12.90 0.54
C GLU A 14 -10.71 -13.55 1.65
N LEU A 15 -10.31 -13.43 2.90
CA LEU A 15 -11.12 -13.89 4.03
C LEU A 15 -12.46 -13.14 4.10
N CYS A 16 -12.45 -11.84 3.83
CA CYS A 16 -13.69 -11.04 3.80
C CYS A 16 -14.65 -11.52 2.71
N ARG A 17 -14.14 -11.92 1.55
CA ARG A 17 -14.94 -12.51 0.49
C ARG A 17 -15.54 -13.86 0.88
N TYR A 18 -14.79 -14.71 1.54
CA TYR A 18 -15.33 -15.98 2.06
C TYR A 18 -16.41 -15.76 3.09
N LEU A 19 -16.25 -14.79 3.98
CA LEU A 19 -17.29 -14.43 4.97
C LEU A 19 -18.55 -13.91 4.30
N LEU A 20 -18.42 -13.11 3.23
CA LEU A 20 -19.58 -12.64 2.46
C LEU A 20 -20.31 -13.77 1.74
N ASN A 21 -19.61 -14.78 1.26
CA ASN A 21 -20.20 -15.92 0.56
C ASN A 21 -20.76 -16.97 1.51
N ALA A 22 -20.44 -16.90 2.80
CA ALA A 22 -20.96 -17.84 3.79
C ALA A 22 -22.46 -17.60 4.04
N PRO A 23 -23.25 -18.65 4.39
CA PRO A 23 -24.63 -18.49 4.79
C PRO A 23 -24.79 -17.48 5.91
N ALA A 24 -25.89 -16.71 5.89
CA ALA A 24 -26.18 -15.75 6.93
C ALA A 24 -26.35 -16.44 8.31
N HIS A 25 -25.86 -15.81 9.36
CA HIS A 25 -25.95 -16.32 10.72
C HIS A 25 -26.61 -15.31 11.65
N PRO A 26 -27.58 -15.70 12.51
CA PRO A 26 -28.32 -14.76 13.37
C PRO A 26 -27.44 -13.89 14.28
N LYS A 27 -26.22 -14.35 14.60
CA LYS A 27 -25.27 -13.64 15.46
C LYS A 27 -24.19 -12.89 14.70
N GLU A 28 -24.28 -12.76 13.36
CA GLU A 28 -23.20 -12.14 12.58
C GLU A 28 -22.95 -10.66 12.89
N ARG A 29 -23.94 -9.99 13.51
CA ARG A 29 -23.82 -8.61 14.03
C ARG A 29 -23.76 -8.51 15.55
N ALA A 30 -23.77 -9.65 16.28
CA ALA A 30 -23.79 -9.66 17.74
C ALA A 30 -22.37 -9.51 18.35
N HIS A 31 -21.44 -8.90 17.61
CA HIS A 31 -20.06 -8.67 18.06
C HIS A 31 -19.82 -7.20 18.38
N GLY A 32 -18.74 -6.92 19.11
CA GLY A 32 -18.30 -5.56 19.44
C GLY A 32 -17.30 -4.94 18.47
N ILE A 33 -17.10 -5.51 17.25
CA ILE A 33 -16.11 -5.01 16.29
C ILE A 33 -16.50 -3.63 15.79
N ARG A 34 -15.61 -2.67 16.00
CA ARG A 34 -15.74 -1.29 15.53
C ARG A 34 -14.87 -1.01 14.32
N ILE A 35 -13.72 -1.69 14.24
CA ILE A 35 -12.70 -1.47 13.22
C ILE A 35 -12.28 -2.83 12.65
N ALA A 36 -12.36 -2.98 11.34
CA ALA A 36 -11.65 -4.00 10.60
C ALA A 36 -10.39 -3.36 9.98
N CYS A 37 -9.24 -4.00 10.12
CA CYS A 37 -7.98 -3.52 9.59
C CYS A 37 -7.27 -4.64 8.86
N GLY A 38 -6.83 -4.39 7.64
CA GLY A 38 -6.15 -5.43 6.86
C GLY A 38 -5.60 -4.91 5.54
N ASN A 39 -5.44 -5.81 4.60
CA ASN A 39 -4.99 -5.51 3.26
C ASN A 39 -5.73 -6.35 2.21
N GLY A 40 -5.86 -5.80 1.01
CA GLY A 40 -6.42 -6.49 -0.14
C GLY A 40 -7.94 -6.62 -0.14
N LEU A 41 -8.67 -5.77 0.60
CA LEU A 41 -10.12 -5.71 0.49
C LEU A 41 -10.51 -5.03 -0.83
N ARG A 42 -11.10 -5.80 -1.73
CA ARG A 42 -11.49 -5.30 -3.04
C ARG A 42 -12.61 -4.27 -2.95
N PRO A 43 -12.64 -3.27 -3.84
CA PRO A 43 -13.68 -2.24 -3.85
C PRO A 43 -15.11 -2.78 -3.97
N ASP A 44 -15.28 -3.85 -4.77
CA ASP A 44 -16.58 -4.46 -5.03
C ASP A 44 -17.20 -5.16 -3.81
N ILE A 45 -16.38 -5.59 -2.85
CA ILE A 45 -16.85 -6.23 -1.61
C ILE A 45 -16.72 -5.33 -0.37
N TRP A 46 -16.19 -4.13 -0.51
CA TRP A 46 -15.92 -3.21 0.60
C TRP A 46 -17.21 -2.82 1.36
N GLU A 47 -18.14 -2.20 0.68
CA GLU A 47 -19.40 -1.79 1.30
C GLU A 47 -20.30 -2.98 1.67
N PRO A 48 -20.47 -4.03 0.83
CA PRO A 48 -21.20 -5.23 1.22
C PRO A 48 -20.66 -5.88 2.50
N PHE A 49 -19.32 -5.94 2.67
CA PHE A 49 -18.71 -6.49 3.88
C PHE A 49 -19.00 -5.61 5.11
N ARG A 50 -18.82 -4.30 4.97
CA ARG A 50 -19.06 -3.33 6.03
C ARG A 50 -20.52 -3.36 6.49
N GLU A 51 -21.45 -3.36 5.54
CA GLU A 51 -22.90 -3.37 5.81
C GLU A 51 -23.36 -4.69 6.42
N ARG A 52 -23.00 -5.82 5.82
CA ARG A 52 -23.43 -7.13 6.30
C ARG A 52 -23.03 -7.38 7.75
N PHE A 53 -21.80 -7.10 8.10
CA PHE A 53 -21.27 -7.36 9.43
C PHE A 53 -21.41 -6.17 10.40
N GLY A 54 -21.95 -5.03 9.98
CA GLY A 54 -22.13 -3.86 10.85
C GLY A 54 -20.82 -3.25 11.34
N ILE A 55 -19.78 -3.24 10.49
CA ILE A 55 -18.46 -2.72 10.85
C ILE A 55 -18.40 -1.22 10.60
N GLY A 56 -18.06 -0.44 11.64
CA GLY A 56 -18.06 1.03 11.56
C GLY A 56 -16.95 1.57 10.65
N HIS A 57 -15.75 1.00 10.75
CA HIS A 57 -14.58 1.46 10.04
C HIS A 57 -13.81 0.31 9.40
N VAL A 58 -13.39 0.50 8.15
CA VAL A 58 -12.50 -0.40 7.43
C VAL A 58 -11.21 0.35 7.14
N ARG A 59 -10.10 -0.16 7.63
CA ARG A 59 -8.77 0.43 7.48
C ARG A 59 -7.91 -0.49 6.61
N GLU A 60 -7.44 0.01 5.50
CA GLU A 60 -6.47 -0.69 4.67
C GLU A 60 -5.06 -0.19 4.93
N PHE A 61 -4.09 -1.05 4.75
CA PHE A 61 -2.70 -0.67 4.69
C PHE A 61 -1.97 -1.44 3.60
N TYR A 62 -0.90 -0.86 3.13
CA TYR A 62 0.08 -1.50 2.27
C TYR A 62 1.45 -1.37 2.93
N ALA A 63 2.19 -2.45 2.96
CA ALA A 63 3.58 -2.45 3.35
C ALA A 63 4.33 -3.49 2.51
N ALA A 64 5.41 -3.09 1.87
CA ALA A 64 6.33 -4.03 1.26
C ALA A 64 7.10 -4.76 2.37
N THR A 65 7.04 -6.09 2.38
CA THR A 65 7.61 -6.91 3.46
C THR A 65 9.12 -6.68 3.63
N GLU A 66 9.82 -6.57 2.51
CA GLU A 66 11.27 -6.37 2.43
C GLU A 66 11.69 -4.92 2.22
N GLY A 67 10.75 -4.02 2.01
CA GLY A 67 11.01 -2.62 1.66
C GLY A 67 10.60 -1.64 2.75
N ASN A 68 10.72 -0.36 2.42
CA ASN A 68 10.39 0.76 3.29
C ASN A 68 9.15 1.54 2.82
N ALA A 69 8.38 0.97 1.86
CA ALA A 69 7.13 1.57 1.39
C ALA A 69 5.98 1.21 2.33
N VAL A 70 5.35 2.22 2.93
CA VAL A 70 4.19 2.06 3.81
C VAL A 70 3.12 3.08 3.44
N LEU A 71 1.89 2.59 3.28
CA LEU A 71 0.70 3.41 3.02
C LEU A 71 -0.40 3.02 4.01
N PHE A 72 -1.18 3.99 4.46
CA PHE A 72 -2.32 3.75 5.35
C PHE A 72 -3.58 4.48 4.85
N ASN A 73 -4.69 3.76 4.87
CA ASN A 73 -6.03 4.31 4.64
C ASN A 73 -6.73 4.52 5.97
N PHE A 74 -6.57 5.72 6.54
CA PHE A 74 -7.22 6.09 7.81
C PHE A 74 -8.63 6.65 7.64
N ASP A 75 -9.03 6.96 6.43
CA ASP A 75 -10.24 7.74 6.14
C ASP A 75 -11.36 6.87 5.53
N ASP A 76 -11.27 5.54 5.61
CA ASP A 76 -12.24 4.60 5.02
C ASP A 76 -12.49 4.85 3.51
N THR A 77 -11.48 5.32 2.78
CA THR A 77 -11.61 5.57 1.34
C THR A 77 -11.67 4.24 0.59
N CYS A 78 -12.88 3.90 0.11
CA CYS A 78 -13.15 2.63 -0.54
C CYS A 78 -12.16 2.33 -1.68
N GLY A 79 -11.56 1.14 -1.65
CA GLY A 79 -10.62 0.65 -2.65
C GLY A 79 -9.22 1.26 -2.60
N ALA A 80 -8.98 2.29 -1.79
CA ALA A 80 -7.63 2.82 -1.62
C ALA A 80 -6.83 1.97 -0.63
N VAL A 81 -5.61 1.61 -0.99
CA VAL A 81 -4.69 0.93 -0.06
C VAL A 81 -4.10 1.89 0.96
N GLY A 82 -4.11 3.19 0.69
CA GLY A 82 -3.72 4.21 1.62
C GLY A 82 -3.07 5.43 0.99
N ARG A 83 -2.61 6.33 1.84
CA ARG A 83 -1.79 7.49 1.48
C ARG A 83 -0.74 7.77 2.54
N VAL A 84 0.25 8.55 2.19
CA VAL A 84 1.12 9.17 3.18
C VAL A 84 0.56 10.55 3.52
N PRO A 85 0.16 10.81 4.77
CA PRO A 85 -0.27 12.13 5.20
C PRO A 85 0.79 13.19 4.93
N GLY A 86 0.39 14.44 4.66
CA GLY A 86 1.31 15.51 4.28
C GLY A 86 2.47 15.70 5.27
N TRP A 87 2.18 15.61 6.57
CA TRP A 87 3.18 15.72 7.64
C TRP A 87 4.18 14.56 7.69
N ALA A 88 3.81 13.39 7.14
CA ALA A 88 4.64 12.18 7.15
C ALA A 88 5.43 11.96 5.85
N ARG A 89 5.28 12.81 4.84
CA ARG A 89 5.93 12.63 3.52
C ARG A 89 7.45 12.65 3.58
N SER A 90 8.02 13.41 4.50
CA SER A 90 9.47 13.43 4.71
C SER A 90 9.99 12.19 5.43
N ILE A 91 9.10 11.49 6.16
CA ILE A 91 9.42 10.27 6.91
C ILE A 91 9.23 9.03 6.02
N PHE A 92 8.19 9.03 5.20
CA PHE A 92 7.83 7.95 4.28
C PHE A 92 7.69 8.50 2.85
N PRO A 93 8.80 8.85 2.19
CA PRO A 93 8.76 9.37 0.84
C PRO A 93 8.47 8.24 -0.15
N VAL A 94 7.25 8.23 -0.69
CA VAL A 94 6.78 7.28 -1.70
C VAL A 94 6.18 8.03 -2.88
N THR A 95 6.34 7.50 -4.08
CA THR A 95 5.70 7.98 -5.30
C THR A 95 5.49 6.86 -6.31
N THR A 96 4.84 7.16 -7.43
CA THR A 96 4.78 6.27 -8.59
C THR A 96 5.57 6.87 -9.74
N ILE A 97 6.34 6.03 -10.42
CA ILE A 97 7.10 6.39 -11.63
C ILE A 97 6.55 5.64 -12.83
N ARG A 98 6.62 6.24 -14.00
CA ARG A 98 6.19 5.61 -15.25
C ARG A 98 6.94 4.30 -15.47
N PHE A 99 6.22 3.28 -15.86
CA PHE A 99 6.76 1.94 -16.04
C PHE A 99 6.31 1.35 -17.38
N ASP A 100 7.27 0.92 -18.18
CA ASP A 100 7.03 0.20 -19.43
C ASP A 100 6.92 -1.30 -19.13
N VAL A 101 5.67 -1.80 -19.13
CA VAL A 101 5.37 -3.20 -18.82
C VAL A 101 5.99 -4.17 -19.84
N ALA A 102 6.08 -3.77 -21.11
CA ALA A 102 6.63 -4.64 -22.14
C ALA A 102 8.16 -4.81 -22.02
N ARG A 103 8.83 -3.78 -21.50
CA ARG A 103 10.29 -3.80 -21.26
C ARG A 103 10.65 -4.14 -19.82
N GLU A 104 9.64 -4.25 -18.94
CA GLU A 104 9.81 -4.46 -17.49
C GLU A 104 10.75 -3.42 -16.85
N ALA A 105 10.68 -2.18 -17.29
CA ALA A 105 11.62 -1.13 -16.91
C ALA A 105 10.95 0.23 -16.65
N PRO A 106 11.50 1.04 -15.71
CA PRO A 106 11.09 2.42 -15.53
C PRO A 106 11.36 3.26 -16.78
N VAL A 107 10.43 4.16 -17.11
CA VAL A 107 10.60 5.13 -18.20
C VAL A 107 11.44 6.31 -17.71
N ARG A 108 12.48 6.67 -18.45
CA ARG A 108 13.35 7.79 -18.15
C ARG A 108 13.21 8.92 -19.15
N GLY A 109 13.38 10.15 -18.68
CA GLY A 109 13.46 11.37 -19.49
C GLY A 109 14.82 11.54 -20.18
N ALA A 110 14.94 12.60 -20.93
CA ALA A 110 16.19 12.96 -21.62
C ALA A 110 17.35 13.30 -20.65
N ASP A 111 17.03 13.66 -19.42
CA ASP A 111 17.96 13.92 -18.32
C ASP A 111 18.45 12.63 -17.62
N GLY A 112 17.96 11.48 -18.04
CA GLY A 112 18.28 10.18 -17.44
C GLY A 112 17.52 9.85 -16.16
N LEU A 113 16.70 10.77 -15.61
CA LEU A 113 15.87 10.55 -14.44
C LEU A 113 14.56 9.84 -14.80
N CYS A 114 13.95 9.17 -13.83
CA CYS A 114 12.63 8.57 -14.02
C CYS A 114 11.55 9.64 -14.12
N ILE A 115 10.50 9.34 -14.87
CA ILE A 115 9.35 10.25 -15.01
C ILE A 115 8.34 9.89 -13.92
N GLU A 116 8.05 10.84 -13.02
CA GLU A 116 6.97 10.68 -12.05
C GLU A 116 5.61 10.62 -12.73
N CYS A 117 4.72 9.74 -12.27
CA CYS A 117 3.36 9.62 -12.80
C CYS A 117 2.52 10.84 -12.46
N ALA A 118 1.71 11.29 -13.41
CA ALA A 118 0.64 12.23 -13.17
C ALA A 118 -0.47 11.59 -12.30
N PRO A 119 -1.29 12.40 -11.57
CA PRO A 119 -2.43 11.86 -10.86
C PRO A 119 -3.37 11.04 -11.76
N GLY A 120 -3.66 9.81 -11.36
CA GLY A 120 -4.46 8.85 -12.11
C GLY A 120 -3.67 7.97 -13.09
N GLU A 121 -2.42 8.29 -13.37
CA GLU A 121 -1.54 7.47 -14.20
C GLU A 121 -1.03 6.27 -13.40
N VAL A 122 -0.97 5.09 -14.03
CA VAL A 122 -0.44 3.86 -13.45
C VAL A 122 1.07 3.81 -13.63
N GLY A 123 1.80 3.47 -12.57
CA GLY A 123 3.23 3.26 -12.60
C GLY A 123 3.73 2.43 -11.43
N GLU A 124 5.02 2.14 -11.41
CA GLU A 124 5.63 1.39 -10.33
C GLU A 124 5.72 2.24 -9.06
N LEU A 125 5.23 1.71 -7.93
CA LEU A 125 5.40 2.32 -6.62
C LEU A 125 6.87 2.20 -6.20
N VAL A 126 7.46 3.33 -5.83
CA VAL A 126 8.83 3.38 -5.33
C VAL A 126 8.90 4.17 -4.02
N SER A 127 9.83 3.81 -3.16
CA SER A 127 10.07 4.50 -1.89
C SER A 127 11.54 4.85 -1.71
N ARG A 128 11.81 6.05 -1.21
CA ARG A 128 13.18 6.55 -1.10
C ARG A 128 13.99 5.78 -0.06
N ILE A 129 15.20 5.40 -0.43
CA ILE A 129 16.19 4.82 0.47
C ILE A 129 17.11 5.93 0.96
N VAL A 130 17.30 6.01 2.28
CA VAL A 130 18.26 6.93 2.90
C VAL A 130 19.13 6.15 3.86
N VAL A 131 20.43 6.24 3.66
CA VAL A 131 21.41 5.60 4.54
C VAL A 131 21.75 6.59 5.66
N ASP A 132 20.86 6.71 6.63
CA ASP A 132 21.00 7.59 7.78
C ASP A 132 20.49 6.85 9.03
N PRO A 133 21.33 6.61 10.06
CA PRO A 133 20.91 5.94 11.28
C PRO A 133 19.74 6.62 12.01
N LEU A 134 19.56 7.93 11.79
CA LEU A 134 18.46 8.71 12.37
C LEU A 134 17.14 8.58 11.60
N LYS A 135 17.15 7.88 10.48
CA LYS A 135 15.98 7.67 9.60
C LYS A 135 15.71 6.18 9.33
N PRO A 136 15.45 5.38 10.37
CA PRO A 136 15.28 3.93 10.22
C PRO A 136 14.12 3.54 9.29
N SER A 137 13.07 4.37 9.20
CA SER A 137 11.92 4.16 8.31
C SER A 137 12.24 4.27 6.81
N GLN A 138 13.38 4.82 6.45
CA GLN A 138 13.84 4.99 5.07
C GLN A 138 14.98 4.03 4.71
N ARG A 139 15.33 3.13 5.63
CA ARG A 139 16.38 2.13 5.42
C ARG A 139 15.86 0.97 4.58
N PHE A 140 16.73 0.44 3.74
CA PHE A 140 16.55 -0.81 3.05
C PHE A 140 17.79 -1.67 3.29
N ASP A 141 17.62 -2.79 3.97
CA ASP A 141 18.76 -3.66 4.37
C ASP A 141 19.16 -4.64 3.27
N GLY A 142 18.30 -4.80 2.25
CA GLY A 142 18.54 -5.73 1.15
C GLY A 142 18.26 -7.19 1.52
N TYR A 143 18.61 -8.05 0.59
CA TYR A 143 18.51 -9.50 0.72
C TYR A 143 19.87 -10.11 1.08
N ALA A 144 19.87 -11.37 1.50
CA ALA A 144 21.10 -12.13 1.64
C ALA A 144 21.88 -12.27 0.31
N ASP A 145 21.16 -12.30 -0.80
CA ASP A 145 21.73 -12.24 -2.15
C ASP A 145 21.89 -10.78 -2.61
N ARG A 146 23.14 -10.42 -2.89
CA ARG A 146 23.48 -9.07 -3.36
C ARG A 146 22.90 -8.75 -4.74
N LEU A 147 22.81 -9.71 -5.65
CA LEU A 147 22.27 -9.49 -6.98
C LEU A 147 20.76 -9.22 -6.90
N GLU A 148 20.03 -9.94 -6.05
CA GLU A 148 18.61 -9.70 -5.81
C GLU A 148 18.39 -8.34 -5.12
N THR A 149 19.28 -7.93 -4.23
CA THR A 149 19.27 -6.60 -3.62
C THR A 149 19.41 -5.49 -4.68
N GLU A 150 20.38 -5.59 -5.57
CA GLU A 150 20.62 -4.59 -6.63
C GLU A 150 19.41 -4.46 -7.59
N LYS A 151 18.68 -5.53 -7.87
CA LYS A 151 17.45 -5.47 -8.69
C LYS A 151 16.33 -4.62 -8.05
N LYS A 152 16.34 -4.53 -6.72
CA LYS A 152 15.35 -3.75 -5.96
C LYS A 152 15.77 -2.31 -5.69
N VAL A 153 17.01 -1.95 -5.99
CA VAL A 153 17.54 -0.58 -5.82
C VAL A 153 17.56 0.14 -7.15
N LEU A 154 16.78 1.20 -7.28
CA LEU A 154 16.77 2.09 -8.42
C LEU A 154 17.56 3.36 -8.10
N ARG A 155 18.42 3.77 -9.01
CA ARG A 155 19.30 4.94 -8.87
C ARG A 155 18.84 6.05 -9.82
N ASP A 156 19.14 7.29 -9.45
CA ASP A 156 18.85 8.47 -10.28
C ASP A 156 17.36 8.51 -10.68
N VAL A 157 16.49 8.50 -9.67
CA VAL A 157 15.03 8.41 -9.88
C VAL A 157 14.42 9.80 -10.07
N LEU A 158 14.47 10.67 -9.08
CA LEU A 158 13.92 12.03 -9.14
C LEU A 158 15.01 13.10 -9.13
N VAL A 159 16.16 12.77 -8.54
CA VAL A 159 17.34 13.64 -8.56
C VAL A 159 18.60 12.79 -8.74
N PRO A 160 19.67 13.33 -9.34
CA PRO A 160 20.92 12.61 -9.48
C PRO A 160 21.46 12.09 -8.13
N GLY A 161 21.85 10.83 -8.07
CA GLY A 161 22.42 10.18 -6.89
C GLY A 161 21.42 9.70 -5.85
N ASP A 162 20.11 9.91 -6.03
CA ASP A 162 19.11 9.33 -5.12
C ASP A 162 18.96 7.82 -5.31
N LEU A 163 18.52 7.17 -4.23
CA LEU A 163 18.28 5.73 -4.20
C LEU A 163 16.84 5.47 -3.82
N TRP A 164 16.20 4.55 -4.54
CA TRP A 164 14.81 4.19 -4.30
C TRP A 164 14.64 2.67 -4.33
N PHE A 165 13.81 2.18 -3.42
CA PHE A 165 13.37 0.78 -3.40
C PHE A 165 12.24 0.60 -4.42
N ARG A 166 12.35 -0.46 -5.21
CA ARG A 166 11.34 -0.90 -6.18
C ARG A 166 10.38 -1.89 -5.52
N SER A 167 9.13 -1.54 -5.39
CA SER A 167 8.15 -2.48 -4.83
C SER A 167 7.83 -3.62 -5.81
N GLY A 168 7.87 -3.34 -7.11
CA GLY A 168 7.36 -4.23 -8.15
C GLY A 168 5.85 -4.15 -8.34
N ASP A 169 5.16 -3.33 -7.55
CA ASP A 169 3.71 -3.16 -7.62
C ASP A 169 3.35 -1.97 -8.50
N LEU A 170 2.40 -2.17 -9.41
CA LEU A 170 1.85 -1.11 -10.24
C LEU A 170 0.64 -0.49 -9.54
N MET A 171 0.72 0.82 -9.31
CA MET A 171 -0.32 1.58 -8.62
C MET A 171 -0.59 2.91 -9.34
N ARG A 172 -1.80 3.43 -9.18
CA ARG A 172 -2.13 4.81 -9.52
C ARG A 172 -2.34 5.64 -8.25
N ARG A 173 -1.93 6.91 -8.29
CA ARG A 173 -2.17 7.88 -7.22
C ARG A 173 -3.20 8.91 -7.67
N ASP A 174 -4.23 9.13 -6.87
CA ASP A 174 -5.21 10.19 -7.16
C ASP A 174 -4.72 11.59 -6.73
N ARG A 175 -5.51 12.63 -7.06
CA ARG A 175 -5.20 14.03 -6.69
C ARG A 175 -5.19 14.28 -5.18
N ARG A 176 -5.85 13.44 -4.39
CA ARG A 176 -5.89 13.49 -2.93
C ARG A 176 -4.69 12.78 -2.30
N GLY A 177 -3.87 12.09 -3.12
CA GLY A 177 -2.69 11.34 -2.70
C GLY A 177 -2.97 9.91 -2.25
N TYR A 178 -4.18 9.38 -2.50
CA TYR A 178 -4.47 7.97 -2.26
C TYR A 178 -3.93 7.10 -3.38
N PHE A 179 -3.39 5.95 -3.00
CA PHE A 179 -2.89 4.93 -3.91
C PHE A 179 -3.90 3.79 -4.05
N TYR A 180 -3.96 3.25 -5.25
CA TYR A 180 -4.86 2.16 -5.66
C TYR A 180 -4.08 1.19 -6.55
N PHE A 181 -4.38 -0.11 -6.44
CA PHE A 181 -3.99 -1.10 -7.44
C PHE A 181 -4.76 -0.94 -8.74
#